data_e24d2d8b86999b0ea2607e5bd22b4d2f
#
_entry.id   e24d2d8b86999b0ea2607e5bd22b4d2f
#
_cell.length_a   1.000
_cell.length_b   1.000
_cell.length_c   1.000
_cell.angle_alpha   90.00
_cell.angle_beta   90.00
_cell.angle_gamma   90.00
#
_symmetry.space_group_name_H-M   'P 1'
#
loop_
_entity.id
_entity.type
_entity.pdbx_description
1 polymer ?
#
loop_
_entity_poly.entity_id
_entity_poly.type
_entity_poly.pdbx_seq_one_letter_code
_entity_poly.pdbx_strand_id
1 'polypeptide(L)'
;MAITIKKVSSKKELKTFIRFNYELYKENPYSVPDLYDDMLNTFSPKKNAAFEFCEAEYFLAYKDNKVVGRIAGIINKRANETWNKKEVRFGWIDFLDDIEISRALLDAVAQWGKSKGMDTIQGPLGFTDFDAEGMLIEGFDQLSTMATIYNYPYYPQHMEKLGFEKDADWVEYKIYIPDAIPDKHKRISDLIQRKFNLKVKKYTCLLYTSDAADDLT
;
A
#
# COMPACT_ATOMS: atom_id res chain seq x y z
N MET A 1 -18.60 22.74 -9.96
CA MET A 1 -18.92 21.71 -10.98
C MET A 1 -18.89 20.34 -10.31
N ALA A 2 -19.76 19.41 -10.77
CA ALA A 2 -19.92 18.12 -10.08
C ALA A 2 -18.74 17.18 -10.31
N ILE A 3 -18.35 16.43 -9.26
CA ILE A 3 -17.40 15.33 -9.36
C ILE A 3 -18.11 14.11 -9.96
N THR A 4 -17.48 13.46 -10.94
CA THR A 4 -18.00 12.24 -11.56
C THR A 4 -17.03 11.09 -11.28
N ILE A 5 -17.53 10.00 -10.70
CA ILE A 5 -16.75 8.78 -10.48
C ILE A 5 -16.95 7.82 -11.65
N LYS A 6 -15.86 7.28 -12.15
CA LYS A 6 -15.88 6.23 -13.19
C LYS A 6 -15.10 5.01 -12.70
N LYS A 7 -15.70 3.84 -12.86
CA LYS A 7 -15.02 2.56 -12.69
C LYS A 7 -13.99 2.37 -13.80
N VAL A 8 -12.81 1.92 -13.45
CA VAL A 8 -11.76 1.54 -14.39
C VAL A 8 -12.14 0.21 -15.05
N SER A 9 -12.39 0.21 -16.34
CA SER A 9 -12.85 -0.95 -17.10
C SER A 9 -11.93 -1.38 -18.25
N SER A 10 -10.92 -0.57 -18.55
CA SER A 10 -9.99 -0.80 -19.66
C SER A 10 -8.54 -0.67 -19.25
N LYS A 11 -7.63 -1.29 -20.03
CA LYS A 11 -6.18 -1.12 -19.83
C LYS A 11 -5.74 0.35 -19.94
N LYS A 12 -6.40 1.15 -20.77
CA LYS A 12 -6.11 2.58 -20.90
C LYS A 12 -6.44 3.33 -19.61
N GLU A 13 -7.59 3.05 -19.04
CA GLU A 13 -8.01 3.66 -17.77
C GLU A 13 -7.14 3.20 -16.60
N LEU A 14 -6.73 1.91 -16.57
CA LEU A 14 -5.78 1.42 -15.57
C LEU A 14 -4.44 2.15 -15.64
N LYS A 15 -3.93 2.39 -16.84
CA LYS A 15 -2.72 3.21 -17.02
C LYS A 15 -2.93 4.64 -16.52
N THR A 16 -4.11 5.22 -16.73
CA THR A 16 -4.46 6.53 -16.20
C THR A 16 -4.52 6.52 -14.68
N PHE A 17 -5.11 5.49 -14.09
CA PHE A 17 -5.16 5.26 -12.64
C PHE A 17 -3.76 5.23 -12.02
N ILE A 18 -2.83 4.46 -12.60
CA ILE A 18 -1.44 4.37 -12.11
C ILE A 18 -0.72 5.72 -12.27
N ARG A 19 -0.82 6.34 -13.44
CA ARG A 19 -0.10 7.59 -13.76
C ARG A 19 -0.56 8.80 -12.95
N PHE A 20 -1.78 8.78 -12.44
CA PHE A 20 -2.30 9.89 -11.64
C PHE A 20 -1.42 10.18 -10.43
N ASN A 21 -0.94 9.17 -9.72
CA ASN A 21 -0.02 9.34 -8.59
C ASN A 21 1.29 10.02 -9.02
N TYR A 22 1.89 9.56 -10.13
CA TYR A 22 3.14 10.14 -10.62
C TYR A 22 2.99 11.63 -11.01
N GLU A 23 1.87 11.97 -11.64
CA GLU A 23 1.59 13.36 -11.99
C GLU A 23 1.29 14.23 -10.76
N LEU A 24 0.60 13.68 -9.77
CA LEU A 24 0.26 14.40 -8.55
C LEU A 24 1.50 14.76 -7.73
N TYR A 25 2.47 13.86 -7.65
CA TYR A 25 3.68 14.03 -6.83
C TYR A 25 4.95 14.39 -7.61
N LYS A 26 4.87 14.65 -8.92
CA LYS A 26 6.05 14.85 -9.77
C LYS A 26 7.00 15.96 -9.33
N GLU A 27 6.48 17.00 -8.69
CA GLU A 27 7.25 18.15 -8.17
C GLU A 27 7.60 17.99 -6.67
N ASN A 28 7.19 16.88 -6.04
CA ASN A 28 7.44 16.65 -4.62
C ASN A 28 8.77 15.93 -4.43
N PRO A 29 9.77 16.53 -3.74
CA PRO A 29 11.09 15.93 -3.59
C PRO A 29 11.16 14.77 -2.59
N TYR A 30 10.10 14.55 -1.82
CA TYR A 30 10.06 13.55 -0.76
C TYR A 30 9.28 12.29 -1.13
N SER A 31 8.47 12.36 -2.18
CA SER A 31 7.72 11.21 -2.67
C SER A 31 8.59 10.33 -3.57
N VAL A 32 8.65 9.04 -3.26
CA VAL A 32 9.30 8.03 -4.12
C VAL A 32 8.22 7.28 -4.88
N PRO A 33 8.19 7.39 -6.22
CA PRO A 33 7.16 6.71 -7.00
C PRO A 33 7.39 5.20 -7.06
N ASP A 34 6.31 4.44 -7.04
CA ASP A 34 6.34 3.01 -7.31
C ASP A 34 6.88 2.69 -8.72
N LEU A 35 7.41 1.49 -8.91
CA LEU A 35 7.80 1.03 -10.24
C LEU A 35 6.55 0.76 -11.10
N TYR A 36 6.51 1.37 -12.28
CA TYR A 36 5.31 1.33 -13.15
C TYR A 36 4.88 -0.08 -13.54
N ASP A 37 5.83 -0.95 -13.86
CA ASP A 37 5.53 -2.33 -14.25
C ASP A 37 5.07 -3.17 -13.07
N ASP A 38 5.55 -2.89 -11.86
CA ASP A 38 5.09 -3.53 -10.64
C ASP A 38 3.64 -3.14 -10.34
N MET A 39 3.29 -1.87 -10.50
CA MET A 39 1.90 -1.43 -10.37
C MET A 39 0.98 -2.09 -11.40
N LEU A 40 1.42 -2.24 -12.65
CA LEU A 40 0.66 -2.98 -13.66
C LEU A 40 0.45 -4.45 -13.27
N ASN A 41 1.43 -5.08 -12.63
CA ASN A 41 1.34 -6.44 -12.15
C ASN A 41 0.43 -6.54 -10.91
N THR A 42 0.58 -5.63 -9.96
CA THR A 42 -0.23 -5.55 -8.73
C THR A 42 -1.73 -5.46 -9.05
N PHE A 43 -2.11 -4.65 -10.02
CA PHE A 43 -3.51 -4.47 -10.42
C PHE A 43 -4.00 -5.49 -11.45
N SER A 44 -3.19 -6.48 -11.81
CA SER A 44 -3.54 -7.49 -12.82
C SER A 44 -4.05 -8.79 -12.20
N PRO A 45 -5.33 -9.17 -12.39
CA PRO A 45 -5.84 -10.46 -11.91
C PRO A 45 -5.09 -11.68 -12.43
N LYS A 46 -4.33 -11.54 -13.52
CA LYS A 46 -3.56 -12.64 -14.12
C LYS A 46 -2.16 -12.80 -13.51
N LYS A 47 -1.66 -11.77 -12.82
CA LYS A 47 -0.27 -11.74 -12.34
C LYS A 47 -0.16 -11.67 -10.82
N ASN A 48 -1.13 -11.03 -10.17
CA ASN A 48 -1.16 -10.92 -8.72
C ASN A 48 -1.94 -12.09 -8.12
N ALA A 49 -1.24 -12.96 -7.40
CA ALA A 49 -1.83 -14.13 -6.73
C ALA A 49 -2.88 -13.76 -5.67
N ALA A 50 -2.86 -12.53 -5.15
CA ALA A 50 -3.86 -12.07 -4.19
C ALA A 50 -5.30 -12.14 -4.74
N PHE A 51 -5.48 -12.10 -6.06
CA PHE A 51 -6.80 -12.28 -6.67
C PHE A 51 -7.40 -13.68 -6.52
N GLU A 52 -6.66 -14.66 -6.03
CA GLU A 52 -7.22 -15.96 -5.65
C GLU A 52 -8.19 -15.85 -4.47
N PHE A 53 -7.99 -14.84 -3.61
CA PHE A 53 -8.81 -14.62 -2.41
C PHE A 53 -9.28 -13.17 -2.23
N CYS A 54 -8.93 -12.26 -3.15
CA CYS A 54 -9.38 -10.89 -3.15
C CYS A 54 -10.26 -10.56 -4.36
N GLU A 55 -11.21 -9.66 -4.15
CA GLU A 55 -11.88 -8.91 -5.21
C GLU A 55 -11.43 -7.46 -5.16
N ALA A 56 -11.27 -6.81 -6.31
CA ALA A 56 -10.91 -5.40 -6.36
C ALA A 56 -11.63 -4.65 -7.47
N GLU A 57 -11.93 -3.38 -7.19
CA GLU A 57 -12.46 -2.39 -8.13
C GLU A 57 -11.65 -1.11 -8.02
N TYR A 58 -11.42 -0.45 -9.14
CA TYR A 58 -10.65 0.79 -9.20
C TYR A 58 -11.53 1.90 -9.73
N PHE A 59 -11.39 3.08 -9.13
CA PHE A 59 -12.21 4.24 -9.47
C PHE A 59 -11.35 5.45 -9.75
N LEU A 60 -11.77 6.26 -10.72
CA LEU A 60 -11.22 7.56 -11.05
C LEU A 60 -12.26 8.65 -10.82
N ALA A 61 -11.88 9.71 -10.14
CA ALA A 61 -12.68 10.91 -10.01
C ALA A 61 -12.33 11.90 -11.12
N TYR A 62 -13.34 12.46 -11.74
CA TYR A 62 -13.25 13.46 -12.81
C TYR A 62 -13.93 14.76 -12.41
N LYS A 63 -13.28 15.87 -12.71
CA LYS A 63 -13.82 17.22 -12.67
C LYS A 63 -13.46 17.90 -13.98
N ASP A 64 -14.44 18.41 -14.72
CA ASP A 64 -14.23 19.06 -16.03
C ASP A 64 -13.42 18.22 -17.04
N ASN A 65 -13.74 16.91 -17.11
CA ASN A 65 -13.06 15.91 -17.94
C ASN A 65 -11.58 15.67 -17.58
N LYS A 66 -11.07 16.24 -16.49
CA LYS A 66 -9.74 15.95 -15.95
C LYS A 66 -9.83 14.97 -14.81
N VAL A 67 -8.86 14.06 -14.72
CA VAL A 67 -8.73 13.18 -13.55
C VAL A 67 -8.24 14.02 -12.37
N VAL A 68 -8.94 13.93 -11.25
CA VAL A 68 -8.66 14.69 -10.03
C VAL A 68 -8.46 13.80 -8.81
N GLY A 69 -8.63 12.49 -8.97
CA GLY A 69 -8.37 11.52 -7.91
C GLY A 69 -8.52 10.09 -8.38
N ARG A 70 -7.98 9.18 -7.59
CA ARG A 70 -8.07 7.71 -7.77
C ARG A 70 -8.28 7.02 -6.42
N ILE A 71 -8.86 5.84 -6.43
CA ILE A 71 -8.97 4.95 -5.26
C ILE A 71 -9.17 3.51 -5.72
N ALA A 72 -8.59 2.56 -5.00
CA ALA A 72 -8.90 1.15 -5.12
C ALA A 72 -9.81 0.70 -3.97
N GLY A 73 -10.86 -0.06 -4.28
CA GLY A 73 -11.63 -0.83 -3.30
C GLY A 73 -11.21 -2.29 -3.37
N ILE A 74 -11.01 -2.93 -2.22
CA ILE A 74 -10.51 -4.31 -2.12
C ILE A 74 -11.31 -5.05 -1.07
N ILE A 75 -11.74 -6.27 -1.38
CA ILE A 75 -12.33 -7.20 -0.42
C ILE A 75 -11.41 -8.40 -0.32
N ASN A 76 -10.73 -8.54 0.81
CA ASN A 76 -9.92 -9.71 1.12
C ASN A 76 -10.79 -10.72 1.87
N LYS A 77 -11.29 -11.72 1.14
CA LYS A 77 -12.20 -12.75 1.69
C LYS A 77 -11.55 -13.57 2.80
N ARG A 78 -10.27 -13.93 2.63
CA ARG A 78 -9.53 -14.70 3.63
C ARG A 78 -9.35 -13.93 4.94
N ALA A 79 -9.01 -12.64 4.87
CA ALA A 79 -8.92 -11.78 6.05
C ALA A 79 -10.28 -11.61 6.72
N ASN A 80 -11.35 -11.36 5.95
CA ASN A 80 -12.70 -11.22 6.48
C ASN A 80 -13.19 -12.50 7.18
N GLU A 81 -12.91 -13.67 6.61
CA GLU A 81 -13.23 -14.96 7.24
C GLU A 81 -12.41 -15.20 8.52
N THR A 82 -11.08 -14.97 8.47
CA THR A 82 -10.17 -15.17 9.60
C THR A 82 -10.53 -14.31 10.80
N TRP A 83 -10.86 -13.04 10.55
CA TRP A 83 -11.16 -12.06 11.60
C TRP A 83 -12.66 -11.89 11.87
N ASN A 84 -13.52 -12.68 11.19
CA ASN A 84 -14.99 -12.59 11.28
C ASN A 84 -15.50 -11.14 11.04
N LYS A 85 -14.98 -10.49 9.99
CA LYS A 85 -15.32 -9.13 9.59
C LYS A 85 -16.10 -9.12 8.26
N LYS A 86 -16.81 -8.01 8.01
CA LYS A 86 -17.44 -7.69 6.72
C LYS A 86 -16.87 -6.37 6.21
N GLU A 87 -15.60 -6.39 5.89
CA GLU A 87 -14.80 -5.21 5.62
C GLU A 87 -14.48 -5.07 4.14
N VAL A 88 -14.67 -3.85 3.62
CA VAL A 88 -14.04 -3.41 2.37
C VAL A 88 -12.86 -2.51 2.71
N ARG A 89 -11.70 -2.81 2.12
CA ARG A 89 -10.51 -1.98 2.22
C ARG A 89 -10.53 -0.92 1.14
N PHE A 90 -10.01 0.28 1.44
CA PHE A 90 -9.60 1.22 0.42
C PHE A 90 -8.09 1.38 0.43
N GLY A 91 -7.49 1.50 -0.77
CA GLY A 91 -6.05 1.70 -0.92
C GLY A 91 -5.74 2.51 -2.18
N TRP A 92 -4.46 2.81 -2.40
CA TRP A 92 -4.01 3.63 -3.52
C TRP A 92 -4.89 4.86 -3.75
N ILE A 93 -5.29 5.49 -2.64
CA ILE A 93 -6.10 6.70 -2.66
C ILE A 93 -5.21 7.92 -2.88
N ASP A 94 -5.47 8.64 -3.96
CA ASP A 94 -4.83 9.92 -4.26
C ASP A 94 -5.85 10.91 -4.80
N PHE A 95 -5.76 12.17 -4.38
CA PHE A 95 -6.73 13.19 -4.78
C PHE A 95 -6.16 14.60 -4.62
N LEU A 96 -6.68 15.54 -5.42
CA LEU A 96 -6.42 16.97 -5.24
C LEU A 96 -7.15 17.49 -3.99
N ASP A 97 -6.61 18.54 -3.37
CA ASP A 97 -7.15 19.14 -2.14
C ASP A 97 -8.55 19.75 -2.36
N ASP A 98 -9.56 18.90 -2.42
CA ASP A 98 -10.99 19.24 -2.50
C ASP A 98 -11.77 18.13 -1.79
N ILE A 99 -12.43 18.44 -0.68
CA ILE A 99 -13.16 17.48 0.16
C ILE A 99 -14.23 16.71 -0.60
N GLU A 100 -14.81 17.30 -1.64
CA GLU A 100 -15.83 16.63 -2.45
C GLU A 100 -15.21 15.51 -3.32
N ILE A 101 -13.92 15.62 -3.68
CA ILE A 101 -13.23 14.57 -4.41
C ILE A 101 -13.00 13.36 -3.51
N SER A 102 -12.40 13.57 -2.32
CA SER A 102 -12.14 12.49 -1.38
C SER A 102 -13.43 11.82 -0.91
N ARG A 103 -14.49 12.61 -0.63
CA ARG A 103 -15.83 12.10 -0.32
C ARG A 103 -16.34 11.18 -1.42
N ALA A 104 -16.37 11.66 -2.67
CA ALA A 104 -16.90 10.90 -3.78
C ALA A 104 -16.14 9.59 -4.04
N LEU A 105 -14.82 9.60 -3.87
CA LEU A 105 -13.97 8.41 -3.99
C LEU A 105 -14.28 7.37 -2.90
N LEU A 106 -14.33 7.79 -1.65
CA LEU A 106 -14.64 6.92 -0.51
C LEU A 106 -16.06 6.39 -0.57
N ASP A 107 -17.03 7.22 -0.95
CA ASP A 107 -18.43 6.82 -1.17
C ASP A 107 -18.54 5.74 -2.25
N ALA A 108 -17.76 5.85 -3.32
CA ALA A 108 -17.75 4.85 -4.39
C ALA A 108 -17.29 3.47 -3.88
N VAL A 109 -16.22 3.43 -3.08
CA VAL A 109 -15.74 2.19 -2.45
C VAL A 109 -16.75 1.67 -1.44
N ALA A 110 -17.31 2.53 -0.59
CA ALA A 110 -18.31 2.14 0.40
C ALA A 110 -19.58 1.55 -0.26
N GLN A 111 -20.07 2.18 -1.34
CA GLN A 111 -21.21 1.67 -2.11
C GLN A 111 -20.92 0.33 -2.78
N TRP A 112 -19.72 0.18 -3.36
CA TRP A 112 -19.29 -1.09 -3.92
C TRP A 112 -19.20 -2.17 -2.85
N GLY A 113 -18.55 -1.88 -1.72
CA GLY A 113 -18.45 -2.79 -0.56
C GLY A 113 -19.85 -3.20 -0.06
N LYS A 114 -20.75 -2.25 0.12
CA LYS A 114 -22.14 -2.51 0.52
C LYS A 114 -22.87 -3.42 -0.46
N SER A 115 -22.66 -3.24 -1.77
CA SER A 115 -23.24 -4.12 -2.80
C SER A 115 -22.73 -5.57 -2.73
N LYS A 116 -21.58 -5.77 -2.07
CA LYS A 116 -20.94 -7.07 -1.82
C LYS A 116 -21.21 -7.61 -0.40
N GLY A 117 -22.06 -6.92 0.37
CA GLY A 117 -22.43 -7.33 1.73
C GLY A 117 -21.43 -6.90 2.82
N MET A 118 -20.54 -5.96 2.51
CA MET A 118 -19.65 -5.36 3.51
C MET A 118 -20.38 -4.25 4.26
N ASP A 119 -20.05 -4.08 5.54
CA ASP A 119 -20.65 -3.08 6.43
C ASP A 119 -19.63 -2.10 7.02
N THR A 120 -18.34 -2.37 6.84
CA THR A 120 -17.23 -1.56 7.34
C THR A 120 -16.28 -1.20 6.21
N ILE A 121 -15.72 0.02 6.23
CA ILE A 121 -14.65 0.48 5.34
C ILE A 121 -13.41 0.79 6.16
N GLN A 122 -12.25 0.23 5.78
CA GLN A 122 -10.97 0.42 6.45
C GLN A 122 -9.86 0.74 5.43
N GLY A 123 -8.87 1.51 5.82
CA GLY A 123 -7.71 1.81 4.99
C GLY A 123 -6.98 3.09 5.39
N PRO A 124 -5.98 3.48 4.62
CA PRO A 124 -5.49 2.82 3.39
C PRO A 124 -4.82 1.47 3.62
N LEU A 125 -5.25 0.44 2.90
CA LEU A 125 -4.72 -0.91 2.95
C LEU A 125 -4.68 -1.51 1.54
N GLY A 126 -3.68 -2.36 1.27
CA GLY A 126 -3.57 -3.10 0.02
C GLY A 126 -4.31 -4.45 0.01
N PHE A 127 -3.93 -5.30 -0.92
CA PHE A 127 -4.42 -6.69 -1.01
C PHE A 127 -3.97 -7.51 0.20
N THR A 128 -2.71 -7.30 0.61
CA THR A 128 -2.05 -8.02 1.71
C THR A 128 -1.16 -7.05 2.49
N ASP A 129 -0.64 -7.49 3.63
CA ASP A 129 0.25 -6.73 4.51
C ASP A 129 1.66 -6.48 3.88
N PHE A 130 1.89 -6.96 2.65
CA PHE A 130 3.10 -6.65 1.88
C PHE A 130 2.91 -5.43 0.97
N ASP A 131 1.70 -4.96 0.79
CA ASP A 131 1.43 -3.70 0.10
C ASP A 131 1.64 -2.53 1.07
N ALA A 132 1.91 -1.35 0.54
CA ALA A 132 2.04 -0.16 1.37
C ALA A 132 0.72 0.20 2.06
N GLU A 133 0.77 0.47 3.35
CA GLU A 133 -0.39 0.67 4.23
C GLU A 133 -0.30 1.99 4.99
N GLY A 134 -1.46 2.48 5.40
CA GLY A 134 -1.56 3.66 6.24
C GLY A 134 -1.57 4.98 5.48
N MET A 135 -1.46 6.05 6.24
CA MET A 135 -1.46 7.43 5.76
C MET A 135 -0.42 8.21 6.54
N LEU A 136 0.47 8.92 5.85
CA LEU A 136 1.49 9.74 6.48
C LEU A 136 0.83 10.88 7.28
N ILE A 137 1.20 11.00 8.56
CA ILE A 137 0.71 12.03 9.47
C ILE A 137 1.84 12.92 10.01
N GLU A 138 3.09 12.43 10.00
CA GLU A 138 4.30 13.14 10.41
C GLU A 138 5.46 12.81 9.47
N GLY A 139 6.44 13.70 9.34
CA GLY A 139 7.62 13.47 8.48
C GLY A 139 7.40 13.80 7.01
N PHE A 140 6.52 14.73 6.68
CA PHE A 140 6.25 15.17 5.29
C PHE A 140 7.47 15.77 4.59
N ASP A 141 8.51 16.12 5.33
CA ASP A 141 9.80 16.64 4.88
C ASP A 141 10.89 15.56 4.84
N GLN A 142 10.53 14.31 5.01
CA GLN A 142 11.44 13.16 4.92
C GLN A 142 11.22 12.41 3.61
N LEU A 143 12.33 11.96 3.01
CA LEU A 143 12.26 11.11 1.82
C LEU A 143 11.60 9.78 2.20
N SER A 144 10.50 9.44 1.53
CA SER A 144 9.83 8.15 1.75
C SER A 144 10.71 6.98 1.29
N THR A 145 10.49 5.82 1.88
CA THR A 145 11.16 4.58 1.44
C THR A 145 10.23 3.79 0.51
N MET A 146 10.74 2.73 -0.10
CA MET A 146 9.96 1.85 -0.97
C MET A 146 8.80 1.16 -0.23
N ALA A 147 8.89 1.03 1.09
CA ALA A 147 7.89 0.35 1.91
C ALA A 147 6.86 1.30 2.54
N THR A 148 7.04 2.61 2.40
CA THR A 148 6.20 3.61 3.06
C THR A 148 5.41 4.45 2.07
N ILE A 149 4.22 4.88 2.49
CA ILE A 149 3.37 5.77 1.70
C ILE A 149 3.80 7.22 1.90
N TYR A 150 3.75 8.00 0.81
CA TYR A 150 3.76 9.45 0.89
C TYR A 150 2.38 9.99 0.50
N ASN A 151 1.90 10.96 1.25
CA ASN A 151 0.71 11.74 0.93
C ASN A 151 0.86 13.18 1.42
N TYR A 152 0.08 14.10 0.85
CA TYR A 152 0.06 15.48 1.31
C TYR A 152 -0.62 15.64 2.69
N PRO A 153 -0.27 16.69 3.46
CA PRO A 153 -0.80 16.92 4.81
C PRO A 153 -2.32 17.07 4.91
N TYR A 154 -3.02 17.39 3.82
CA TYR A 154 -4.47 17.52 3.82
C TYR A 154 -5.21 16.17 3.86
N TYR A 155 -4.54 15.04 3.56
CA TYR A 155 -5.18 13.71 3.54
C TYR A 155 -5.77 13.32 4.90
N PRO A 156 -5.02 13.29 6.00
CA PRO A 156 -5.59 12.94 7.31
C PRO A 156 -6.69 13.94 7.74
N GLN A 157 -6.57 15.22 7.39
CA GLN A 157 -7.62 16.20 7.67
C GLN A 157 -8.93 15.90 6.92
N HIS A 158 -8.85 15.38 5.69
CA HIS A 158 -10.02 14.93 4.94
C HIS A 158 -10.65 13.71 5.59
N MET A 159 -9.86 12.72 6.01
CA MET A 159 -10.37 11.53 6.69
C MET A 159 -11.15 11.91 7.95
N GLU A 160 -10.58 12.76 8.79
CA GLU A 160 -11.23 13.26 10.01
C GLU A 160 -12.55 13.98 9.69
N LYS A 161 -12.56 14.92 8.72
CA LYS A 161 -13.77 15.64 8.30
C LYS A 161 -14.83 14.73 7.70
N LEU A 162 -14.45 13.58 7.15
CA LEU A 162 -15.36 12.59 6.57
C LEU A 162 -15.83 11.56 7.60
N GLY A 163 -15.40 11.68 8.87
CA GLY A 163 -15.86 10.84 9.97
C GLY A 163 -15.11 9.53 10.10
N PHE A 164 -13.93 9.42 9.51
CA PHE A 164 -13.04 8.28 9.75
C PHE A 164 -12.34 8.44 11.09
N GLU A 165 -12.22 7.35 11.81
CA GLU A 165 -11.47 7.25 13.07
C GLU A 165 -10.14 6.53 12.84
N LYS A 166 -9.14 6.90 13.64
CA LYS A 166 -7.82 6.27 13.58
C LYS A 166 -7.89 4.87 14.20
N ASP A 167 -7.41 3.87 13.48
CA ASP A 167 -7.35 2.47 13.92
C ASP A 167 -6.01 2.12 14.56
N ALA A 168 -4.89 2.38 13.86
CA ALA A 168 -3.56 2.05 14.31
C ALA A 168 -2.53 3.11 13.92
N ASP A 169 -1.40 3.11 14.63
CA ASP A 169 -0.21 3.88 14.27
C ASP A 169 0.92 2.94 13.85
N TRP A 170 1.62 3.29 12.78
CA TRP A 170 2.91 2.70 12.41
C TRP A 170 4.00 3.75 12.59
N VAL A 171 5.17 3.32 13.00
CA VAL A 171 6.33 4.20 13.17
C VAL A 171 7.50 3.69 12.35
N GLU A 172 8.18 4.60 11.69
CA GLU A 172 9.41 4.33 10.96
C GLU A 172 10.60 4.91 11.74
N TYR A 173 11.67 4.11 11.89
CA TYR A 173 12.87 4.53 12.59
C TYR A 173 14.06 4.61 11.65
N LYS A 174 14.73 5.75 11.60
CA LYS A 174 16.03 5.90 10.96
C LYS A 174 17.12 5.45 11.92
N ILE A 175 17.77 4.34 11.60
CA ILE A 175 18.86 3.79 12.40
C ILE A 175 20.19 4.14 11.76
N TYR A 176 21.05 4.83 12.51
CA TYR A 176 22.42 5.09 12.09
C TYR A 176 23.29 3.87 12.43
N ILE A 177 23.89 3.29 11.40
CA ILE A 177 24.78 2.14 11.58
C ILE A 177 26.11 2.65 12.14
N PRO A 178 26.58 2.14 13.28
CA PRO A 178 27.88 2.53 13.83
C PRO A 178 29.03 2.00 12.96
N ASP A 179 30.17 2.68 12.95
CA ASP A 179 31.35 2.30 12.16
C ASP A 179 31.88 0.89 12.50
N ALA A 180 31.63 0.43 13.71
CA ALA A 180 31.98 -0.92 14.14
C ALA A 180 30.85 -1.60 14.90
N ILE A 181 30.73 -2.90 14.72
CA ILE A 181 29.75 -3.72 15.47
C ILE A 181 30.13 -3.70 16.95
N PRO A 182 29.24 -3.27 17.86
CA PRO A 182 29.53 -3.28 19.30
C PRO A 182 29.91 -4.68 19.81
N ASP A 183 30.86 -4.76 20.71
CA ASP A 183 31.38 -6.04 21.24
C ASP A 183 30.31 -6.88 21.94
N LYS A 184 29.31 -6.25 22.51
CA LYS A 184 28.15 -6.94 23.08
C LYS A 184 27.45 -7.78 22.01
N HIS A 185 27.23 -7.25 20.80
CA HIS A 185 26.54 -7.97 19.72
C HIS A 185 27.42 -9.11 19.18
N LYS A 186 28.73 -8.90 19.05
CA LYS A 186 29.65 -9.97 18.65
C LYS A 186 29.62 -11.13 19.64
N ARG A 187 29.73 -10.84 20.94
CA ARG A 187 29.67 -11.87 22.00
C ARG A 187 28.36 -12.63 22.01
N ILE A 188 27.24 -11.93 21.84
CA ILE A 188 25.91 -12.58 21.76
C ILE A 188 25.80 -13.46 20.51
N SER A 189 26.26 -12.98 19.37
CA SER A 189 26.28 -13.74 18.12
C SER A 189 27.09 -15.03 18.27
N ASP A 190 28.33 -14.94 18.82
CA ASP A 190 29.20 -16.09 19.06
C ASP A 190 28.55 -17.09 20.03
N LEU A 191 27.94 -16.59 21.10
CA LEU A 191 27.22 -17.45 22.05
C LEU A 191 26.09 -18.22 21.43
N ILE A 192 25.26 -17.52 20.64
CA ILE A 192 24.09 -18.12 19.95
C ILE A 192 24.56 -19.15 18.93
N GLN A 193 25.56 -18.82 18.12
CA GLN A 193 26.10 -19.75 17.13
C GLN A 193 26.61 -21.03 17.79
N ARG A 194 27.36 -20.92 18.89
CA ARG A 194 27.87 -22.10 19.64
C ARG A 194 26.72 -22.89 20.30
N LYS A 195 25.80 -22.18 20.97
CA LYS A 195 24.72 -22.83 21.73
C LYS A 195 23.76 -23.61 20.86
N PHE A 196 23.45 -23.10 19.67
CA PHE A 196 22.48 -23.69 18.75
C PHE A 196 23.12 -24.34 17.52
N ASN A 197 24.44 -24.45 17.48
CA ASN A 197 25.19 -25.01 16.35
C ASN A 197 24.84 -24.36 15.00
N LEU A 198 24.65 -23.03 15.02
CA LEU A 198 24.28 -22.28 13.81
C LEU A 198 25.52 -21.94 13.00
N LYS A 199 25.39 -21.98 11.67
CA LYS A 199 26.42 -21.55 10.72
C LYS A 199 25.88 -20.46 9.82
N VAL A 200 26.64 -19.36 9.71
CA VAL A 200 26.32 -18.32 8.72
C VAL A 200 26.81 -18.77 7.36
N LYS A 201 25.88 -18.99 6.43
CA LYS A 201 26.20 -19.26 5.01
C LYS A 201 26.12 -17.97 4.22
N LYS A 202 27.12 -17.66 3.42
CA LYS A 202 27.12 -16.57 2.46
C LYS A 202 26.82 -17.12 1.07
N TYR A 203 25.73 -16.70 0.49
CA TYR A 203 25.31 -17.14 -0.83
C TYR A 203 25.74 -16.14 -1.91
N THR A 204 26.02 -16.64 -3.13
CA THR A 204 26.20 -15.81 -4.32
C THR A 204 24.89 -15.74 -5.08
N CYS A 205 24.68 -14.70 -5.92
CA CYS A 205 23.44 -14.50 -6.70
C CYS A 205 23.00 -15.74 -7.51
N LEU A 206 23.95 -16.51 -8.00
CA LEU A 206 23.66 -17.75 -8.79
C LEU A 206 23.06 -18.87 -7.92
N LEU A 207 23.41 -18.95 -6.63
CA LEU A 207 22.84 -19.93 -5.72
C LEU A 207 21.39 -19.58 -5.31
N TYR A 208 21.01 -18.30 -5.30
CA TYR A 208 19.63 -17.89 -5.00
C TYR A 208 18.61 -18.33 -6.04
N THR A 209 19.03 -18.53 -7.27
CA THR A 209 18.12 -18.83 -8.38
C THR A 209 18.01 -20.31 -8.71
N SER A 210 18.92 -21.15 -8.23
CA SER A 210 18.96 -22.57 -8.61
C SER A 210 18.63 -23.59 -7.50
N ASP A 211 18.87 -23.28 -6.22
CA ASP A 211 18.87 -24.32 -5.18
C ASP A 211 18.21 -23.97 -3.83
N ALA A 212 17.48 -22.86 -3.73
CA ALA A 212 16.83 -22.50 -2.45
C ALA A 212 15.76 -23.52 -2.01
N ALA A 213 15.28 -24.37 -2.92
CA ALA A 213 14.28 -25.41 -2.64
C ALA A 213 14.90 -26.76 -2.23
N ASP A 214 16.12 -27.05 -2.69
CA ASP A 214 16.75 -28.35 -2.46
C ASP A 214 17.53 -28.46 -1.13
N ASP A 215 17.92 -27.32 -0.56
CA ASP A 215 18.64 -27.27 0.74
C ASP A 215 17.70 -27.36 1.97
N LEU A 216 16.38 -27.45 1.79
CA LEU A 216 15.39 -27.61 2.86
C LEU A 216 15.02 -29.07 3.16
N THR A 217 15.62 -29.98 2.46
CA THR A 217 15.55 -31.45 2.74
C THR A 217 16.91 -31.90 3.39
#